data_2d2aeb22acc40fafd6ad3e0a7b612faf
#
_entry.id   2d2aeb22acc40fafd6ad3e0a7b612faf
#
_cell.length_a   1.000
_cell.length_b   1.000
_cell.length_c   1.000
_cell.angle_alpha   90.00
_cell.angle_beta   90.00
_cell.angle_gamma   90.00
#
_symmetry.space_group_name_H-M   'P 1'
#
loop_
_entity.id
_entity.type
_entity.pdbx_description
1 polymer ?
#
loop_
_entity_poly.entity_id
_entity_poly.type
_entity_poly.pdbx_seq_one_letter_code
_entity_poly.pdbx_strand_id
1 'polypeptide(L)'
;MNKTNLGVALVTGASTGIGQATSKLLQSAGFRVFGTSRRAGAERADGFTMLACDVTDDASVAKLVDEVLAKAGRIDLLVNNAGIGLLGGAEESSIAQAQALFDVNVFGVLRMTGAVLPTMRRQGSGRIVNLSSVLGLIPAPYSALYASTKHAIEGYSESLDHELRPFGIRVVLVEPAYTRTSFEENLARPDRLLDVYNSARTGMTGILRKGIEGGDAPEVVANTVLEAATASAPRRRYAAGKKARQVSFLRRFVPESAFDKSLRKQNGLPV
;
A
#
# COMPACT_ATOMS: atom_id res chain seq x y z
N MET A 1 31.78 -5.77 9.32
CA MET A 1 31.28 -5.76 7.93
C MET A 1 30.72 -4.38 7.64
N ASN A 2 31.32 -3.63 6.71
CA ASN A 2 30.75 -2.35 6.27
C ASN A 2 29.37 -2.62 5.65
N LYS A 3 28.29 -2.17 6.30
CA LYS A 3 26.96 -2.21 5.69
C LYS A 3 27.00 -1.34 4.43
N THR A 4 26.64 -1.92 3.28
CA THR A 4 26.48 -1.18 2.03
C THR A 4 25.45 -0.07 2.28
N ASN A 5 25.83 1.19 2.07
CA ASN A 5 24.90 2.32 2.20
C ASN A 5 23.99 2.34 0.96
N LEU A 6 22.74 1.91 1.11
CA LEU A 6 21.72 1.87 0.04
C LEU A 6 20.95 3.19 -0.10
N GLY A 7 21.25 4.21 0.72
CA GLY A 7 20.59 5.50 0.69
C GLY A 7 19.52 5.67 1.76
N VAL A 8 18.62 6.61 1.53
CA VAL A 8 17.58 7.04 2.48
C VAL A 8 16.21 6.56 2.01
N ALA A 9 15.52 5.84 2.88
CA ALA A 9 14.16 5.34 2.65
C ALA A 9 13.13 6.05 3.54
N LEU A 10 12.04 6.50 2.95
CA LEU A 10 10.87 7.06 3.64
C LEU A 10 9.70 6.08 3.47
N VAL A 11 9.12 5.61 4.59
CA VAL A 11 8.05 4.61 4.60
C VAL A 11 6.84 5.16 5.33
N THR A 12 5.72 5.32 4.62
CA THR A 12 4.47 5.79 5.26
C THR A 12 3.72 4.66 5.95
N GLY A 13 3.05 4.96 7.09
CA GLY A 13 2.32 3.95 7.85
C GLY A 13 3.21 2.86 8.46
N ALA A 14 4.39 3.23 8.97
CA ALA A 14 5.43 2.33 9.47
C ALA A 14 5.21 1.86 10.92
N SER A 15 4.11 2.23 11.56
CA SER A 15 3.88 1.91 12.98
C SER A 15 3.56 0.45 13.24
N THR A 16 2.95 -0.26 12.29
CA THR A 16 2.51 -1.65 12.43
C THR A 16 2.55 -2.40 11.09
N GLY A 17 2.31 -3.70 11.13
CA GLY A 17 2.05 -4.53 9.96
C GLY A 17 3.13 -4.48 8.88
N ILE A 18 2.70 -4.35 7.62
CA ILE A 18 3.60 -4.34 6.45
C ILE A 18 4.61 -3.19 6.53
N GLY A 19 4.17 -1.99 6.90
CA GLY A 19 5.06 -0.83 6.97
C GLY A 19 6.17 -0.98 8.01
N GLN A 20 5.86 -1.55 9.16
CA GLN A 20 6.86 -1.83 10.20
C GLN A 20 7.85 -2.93 9.75
N ALA A 21 7.34 -4.04 9.22
CA ALA A 21 8.19 -5.12 8.71
C ALA A 21 9.10 -4.64 7.57
N THR A 22 8.56 -3.81 6.66
CA THR A 22 9.32 -3.17 5.58
C THR A 22 10.41 -2.26 6.12
N SER A 23 10.10 -1.40 7.08
CA SER A 23 11.07 -0.46 7.68
C SER A 23 12.23 -1.20 8.35
N LYS A 24 11.94 -2.24 9.13
CA LYS A 24 12.96 -3.10 9.77
C LYS A 24 13.86 -3.78 8.73
N LEU A 25 13.26 -4.34 7.69
CA LEU A 25 14.00 -5.05 6.67
C LEU A 25 14.89 -4.11 5.84
N LEU A 26 14.38 -2.94 5.42
CA LEU A 26 15.14 -1.92 4.72
C LEU A 26 16.32 -1.41 5.56
N GLN A 27 16.10 -1.17 6.86
CA GLN A 27 17.17 -0.79 7.80
C GLN A 27 18.24 -1.88 7.89
N SER A 28 17.84 -3.13 7.98
CA SER A 28 18.76 -4.27 8.03
C SER A 28 19.55 -4.43 6.73
N ALA A 29 18.95 -4.11 5.60
CA ALA A 29 19.58 -4.15 4.28
C ALA A 29 20.59 -3.02 4.03
N GLY A 30 20.58 -1.94 4.85
CA GLY A 30 21.55 -0.84 4.75
C GLY A 30 20.95 0.51 4.34
N PHE A 31 19.63 0.65 4.28
CA PHE A 31 19.00 1.97 4.16
C PHE A 31 19.00 2.70 5.51
N ARG A 32 19.14 4.04 5.47
CA ARG A 32 18.72 4.89 6.57
C ARG A 32 17.21 5.12 6.46
N VAL A 33 16.45 4.58 7.40
CA VAL A 33 14.97 4.54 7.29
C VAL A 33 14.31 5.59 8.17
N PHE A 34 13.39 6.34 7.57
CA PHE A 34 12.41 7.20 8.24
C PHE A 34 11.02 6.59 8.03
N GLY A 35 10.42 6.09 9.10
CA GLY A 35 9.05 5.61 9.11
C GLY A 35 8.10 6.70 9.55
N THR A 36 6.83 6.66 9.12
CA THR A 36 5.84 7.64 9.58
C THR A 36 4.59 7.02 10.17
N SER A 37 3.95 7.75 11.06
CA SER A 37 2.59 7.52 11.53
C SER A 37 1.94 8.86 11.91
N ARG A 38 0.62 8.89 12.04
CA ARG A 38 -0.11 10.11 12.46
C ARG A 38 0.29 10.61 13.85
N ARG A 39 0.77 9.74 14.71
CA ARG A 39 1.27 10.09 16.05
C ARG A 39 2.79 9.98 16.03
N ALA A 40 3.47 11.05 16.44
CA ALA A 40 4.91 10.99 16.68
C ALA A 40 5.18 9.88 17.70
N GLY A 41 6.04 8.95 17.33
CA GLY A 41 6.57 7.94 18.25
C GLY A 41 7.95 8.41 18.74
N ALA A 42 8.31 8.05 19.97
CA ALA A 42 9.70 8.07 20.39
C ALA A 42 10.55 7.20 19.44
N GLU A 43 11.87 7.44 19.41
CA GLU A 43 12.79 6.51 18.73
C GLU A 43 12.42 5.08 19.11
N ARG A 44 12.09 4.27 18.11
CA ARG A 44 11.77 2.88 18.36
C ARG A 44 13.06 2.11 18.61
N ALA A 45 13.00 1.19 19.56
CA ALA A 45 14.05 0.19 19.78
C ALA A 45 14.40 -0.64 18.52
N ASP A 46 13.63 -0.49 17.45
CA ASP A 46 13.73 -1.22 16.18
C ASP A 46 14.79 -0.65 15.21
N GLY A 47 15.51 0.41 15.59
CA GLY A 47 16.66 0.92 14.85
C GLY A 47 16.36 1.89 13.70
N PHE A 48 15.11 2.30 13.48
CA PHE A 48 14.75 3.34 12.51
C PHE A 48 14.00 4.51 13.16
N THR A 49 14.09 5.69 12.53
CA THR A 49 13.49 6.93 13.05
C THR A 49 12.01 6.99 12.70
N MET A 50 11.14 7.25 13.69
CA MET A 50 9.72 7.50 13.46
C MET A 50 9.41 9.01 13.50
N LEU A 51 8.69 9.49 12.48
CA LEU A 51 8.26 10.88 12.34
C LEU A 51 6.72 10.96 12.27
N ALA A 52 6.17 12.08 12.75
CA ALA A 52 4.73 12.32 12.62
C ALA A 52 4.39 12.75 11.18
N CYS A 53 3.37 12.13 10.59
CA CYS A 53 2.82 12.56 9.32
C CYS A 53 1.39 12.08 9.17
N ASP A 54 0.50 13.01 8.85
CA ASP A 54 -0.80 12.71 8.27
C ASP A 54 -0.70 12.90 6.75
N VAL A 55 -0.87 11.83 5.99
CA VAL A 55 -0.80 11.86 4.53
C VAL A 55 -1.97 12.58 3.87
N THR A 56 -3.01 12.92 4.64
CA THR A 56 -4.17 13.70 4.17
C THR A 56 -3.97 15.20 4.31
N ASP A 57 -2.87 15.65 4.93
CA ASP A 57 -2.56 17.05 5.19
C ASP A 57 -1.29 17.48 4.44
N ASP A 58 -1.43 18.41 3.51
CA ASP A 58 -0.36 18.92 2.67
C ASP A 58 0.77 19.56 3.51
N ALA A 59 0.44 20.30 4.58
CA ALA A 59 1.42 20.93 5.46
C ALA A 59 2.21 19.89 6.27
N SER A 60 1.52 18.84 6.73
CA SER A 60 2.15 17.70 7.42
C SER A 60 3.14 16.96 6.52
N VAL A 61 2.76 16.73 5.25
CA VAL A 61 3.61 16.07 4.25
C VAL A 61 4.83 16.93 3.91
N ALA A 62 4.64 18.24 3.68
CA ALA A 62 5.74 19.16 3.40
C ALA A 62 6.75 19.19 4.57
N LYS A 63 6.26 19.37 5.82
CA LYS A 63 7.09 19.35 7.02
C LYS A 63 7.88 18.06 7.18
N LEU A 64 7.26 16.91 6.91
CA LEU A 64 7.93 15.61 6.96
C LEU A 64 9.11 15.57 5.98
N VAL A 65 8.89 15.96 4.72
CA VAL A 65 9.93 15.91 3.68
C VAL A 65 11.08 16.85 4.04
N ASP A 66 10.79 18.07 4.50
CA ASP A 66 11.80 19.03 4.96
C ASP A 66 12.61 18.47 6.14
N GLU A 67 11.96 17.81 7.11
CA GLU A 67 12.64 17.21 8.25
C GLU A 67 13.56 16.05 7.82
N VAL A 68 13.12 15.20 6.90
CA VAL A 68 13.97 14.11 6.35
C VAL A 68 15.16 14.70 5.60
N LEU A 69 14.97 15.73 4.79
CA LEU A 69 16.03 16.40 4.06
C LEU A 69 17.04 17.12 4.98
N ALA A 70 16.55 17.76 6.03
CA ALA A 70 17.43 18.37 7.04
C ALA A 70 18.30 17.34 7.76
N LYS A 71 17.75 16.12 8.02
CA LYS A 71 18.47 15.05 8.73
C LYS A 71 19.39 14.20 7.82
N ALA A 72 19.06 14.08 6.54
CA ALA A 72 19.70 13.10 5.66
C ALA A 72 20.15 13.65 4.30
N GLY A 73 19.72 14.85 3.91
CA GLY A 73 20.11 15.51 2.68
C GLY A 73 19.56 14.92 1.38
N ARG A 74 18.92 13.77 1.43
CA ARG A 74 18.43 13.03 0.27
C ARG A 74 17.24 12.10 0.59
N ILE A 75 16.52 11.67 -0.44
CA ILE A 75 15.50 10.62 -0.37
C ILE A 75 15.68 9.75 -1.62
N ASP A 76 16.05 8.48 -1.43
CA ASP A 76 16.31 7.53 -2.52
C ASP A 76 15.13 6.59 -2.78
N LEU A 77 14.39 6.30 -1.72
CA LEU A 77 13.25 5.39 -1.76
C LEU A 77 12.07 6.01 -1.01
N LEU A 78 10.91 6.06 -1.67
CA LEU A 78 9.62 6.30 -1.03
C LEU A 78 8.81 5.01 -1.08
N VAL A 79 8.29 4.55 0.07
CA VAL A 79 7.32 3.45 0.16
C VAL A 79 6.00 4.03 0.65
N ASN A 80 5.04 4.17 -0.25
CA ASN A 80 3.66 4.56 0.05
C ASN A 80 2.90 3.33 0.54
N ASN A 81 2.91 3.10 1.86
CA ASN A 81 2.25 1.98 2.51
C ASN A 81 1.04 2.40 3.35
N ALA A 82 0.96 3.65 3.80
CA ALA A 82 -0.19 4.14 4.55
C ALA A 82 -1.50 3.90 3.78
N GLY A 83 -2.49 3.34 4.46
CA GLY A 83 -3.78 3.05 3.85
C GLY A 83 -4.78 2.52 4.88
N ILE A 84 -6.05 2.65 4.57
CA ILE A 84 -7.18 2.14 5.34
C ILE A 84 -8.07 1.27 4.46
N GLY A 85 -8.82 0.37 5.09
CA GLY A 85 -9.80 -0.47 4.42
C GLY A 85 -11.22 -0.05 4.73
N LEU A 86 -12.16 -0.48 3.89
CA LEU A 86 -13.59 -0.33 4.09
C LEU A 86 -14.28 -1.61 3.60
N LEU A 87 -15.15 -2.17 4.44
CA LEU A 87 -15.91 -3.38 4.11
C LEU A 87 -17.40 -3.18 4.39
N GLY A 88 -18.22 -3.26 3.35
CA GLY A 88 -19.66 -3.14 3.39
C GLY A 88 -20.27 -2.93 2.00
N GLY A 89 -21.60 -2.89 1.91
CA GLY A 89 -22.31 -2.57 0.66
C GLY A 89 -21.91 -1.18 0.16
N ALA A 90 -21.72 -1.02 -1.14
CA ALA A 90 -21.26 0.25 -1.70
C ALA A 90 -22.22 1.42 -1.39
N GLU A 91 -23.53 1.18 -1.40
CA GLU A 91 -24.55 2.20 -1.07
C GLU A 91 -24.65 2.50 0.44
N GLU A 92 -24.03 1.67 1.28
CA GLU A 92 -24.00 1.89 2.73
C GLU A 92 -22.99 2.95 3.16
N SER A 93 -22.14 3.40 2.25
CA SER A 93 -21.14 4.44 2.52
C SER A 93 -21.57 5.77 1.90
N SER A 94 -21.53 6.84 2.70
CA SER A 94 -21.73 8.19 2.18
C SER A 94 -20.62 8.61 1.23
N ILE A 95 -20.89 9.63 0.42
CA ILE A 95 -19.84 10.25 -0.42
C ILE A 95 -18.70 10.81 0.43
N ALA A 96 -19.00 11.38 1.59
CA ALA A 96 -17.98 11.88 2.51
C ALA A 96 -17.05 10.76 3.00
N GLN A 97 -17.59 9.58 3.31
CA GLN A 97 -16.79 8.41 3.69
C GLN A 97 -15.95 7.89 2.53
N ALA A 98 -16.53 7.85 1.32
CA ALA A 98 -15.78 7.48 0.11
C ALA A 98 -14.63 8.47 -0.15
N GLN A 99 -14.88 9.77 -0.03
CA GLN A 99 -13.85 10.81 -0.17
C GLN A 99 -12.74 10.65 0.87
N ALA A 100 -13.06 10.39 2.14
CA ALA A 100 -12.07 10.16 3.18
C ALA A 100 -11.20 8.92 2.90
N LEU A 101 -11.79 7.84 2.35
CA LEU A 101 -11.05 6.65 1.93
C LEU A 101 -10.07 6.97 0.78
N PHE A 102 -10.54 7.72 -0.22
CA PHE A 102 -9.71 8.17 -1.34
C PHE A 102 -8.62 9.14 -0.87
N ASP A 103 -8.91 9.99 0.08
CA ASP A 103 -7.96 10.98 0.59
C ASP A 103 -6.73 10.31 1.21
N VAL A 104 -6.92 9.23 1.98
CA VAL A 104 -5.80 8.44 2.50
C VAL A 104 -5.15 7.59 1.42
N ASN A 105 -5.94 6.75 0.71
CA ASN A 105 -5.40 5.67 -0.12
C ASN A 105 -4.91 6.14 -1.49
N VAL A 106 -5.41 7.27 -2.00
CA VAL A 106 -5.07 7.81 -3.32
C VAL A 106 -4.38 9.15 -3.18
N PHE A 107 -5.07 10.18 -2.68
CA PHE A 107 -4.50 11.52 -2.61
C PHE A 107 -3.30 11.61 -1.67
N GLY A 108 -3.26 10.81 -0.58
CA GLY A 108 -2.09 10.69 0.28
C GLY A 108 -0.85 10.17 -0.47
N VAL A 109 -1.04 9.19 -1.37
CA VAL A 109 0.04 8.71 -2.24
C VAL A 109 0.50 9.80 -3.21
N LEU A 110 -0.45 10.55 -3.80
CA LEU A 110 -0.14 11.67 -4.71
C LEU A 110 0.64 12.78 -3.98
N ARG A 111 0.20 13.17 -2.76
CA ARG A 111 0.89 14.18 -1.93
C ARG A 111 2.31 13.78 -1.61
N MET A 112 2.49 12.58 -1.06
CA MET A 112 3.82 12.06 -0.71
C MET A 112 4.74 11.99 -1.93
N THR A 113 4.22 11.48 -3.04
CA THR A 113 4.97 11.39 -4.30
C THR A 113 5.35 12.79 -4.80
N GLY A 114 4.40 13.72 -4.89
CA GLY A 114 4.65 15.10 -5.32
C GLY A 114 5.70 15.80 -4.46
N ALA A 115 5.68 15.57 -3.15
CA ALA A 115 6.61 16.21 -2.21
C ALA A 115 8.06 15.70 -2.36
N VAL A 116 8.29 14.42 -2.69
CA VAL A 116 9.64 13.87 -2.84
C VAL A 116 10.22 14.05 -4.24
N LEU A 117 9.37 14.17 -5.26
CA LEU A 117 9.81 14.26 -6.67
C LEU A 117 10.80 15.39 -6.98
N PRO A 118 10.66 16.63 -6.46
CA PRO A 118 11.66 17.67 -6.71
C PRO A 118 13.07 17.26 -6.28
N THR A 119 13.17 16.57 -5.14
CA THR A 119 14.46 16.08 -4.62
C THR A 119 15.00 14.92 -5.47
N MET A 120 14.18 13.92 -5.80
CA MET A 120 14.61 12.80 -6.64
C MET A 120 15.04 13.27 -8.04
N ARG A 121 14.34 14.25 -8.63
CA ARG A 121 14.75 14.84 -9.93
C ARG A 121 16.11 15.54 -9.86
N ARG A 122 16.38 16.31 -8.80
CA ARG A 122 17.71 16.92 -8.60
C ARG A 122 18.81 15.87 -8.40
N GLN A 123 18.48 14.74 -7.78
CA GLN A 123 19.40 13.61 -7.60
C GLN A 123 19.65 12.84 -8.91
N GLY A 124 18.78 12.97 -9.93
CA GLY A 124 18.82 12.17 -11.16
C GLY A 124 18.50 10.68 -10.90
N SER A 125 17.93 10.35 -9.75
CA SER A 125 17.61 8.98 -9.35
C SER A 125 16.56 8.94 -8.27
N GLY A 126 15.77 7.87 -8.23
CA GLY A 126 14.78 7.63 -7.18
C GLY A 126 13.99 6.34 -7.42
N ARG A 127 13.43 5.80 -6.35
CA ARG A 127 12.50 4.70 -6.40
C ARG A 127 11.26 5.02 -5.58
N ILE A 128 10.09 4.84 -6.19
CA ILE A 128 8.79 4.96 -5.53
C ILE A 128 8.12 3.59 -5.57
N VAL A 129 7.78 3.03 -4.42
CA VAL A 129 7.08 1.77 -4.27
C VAL A 129 5.69 2.07 -3.70
N ASN A 130 4.65 1.84 -4.49
CA ASN A 130 3.27 2.01 -4.05
C ASN A 130 2.67 0.66 -3.63
N LEU A 131 2.19 0.57 -2.38
CA LEU A 131 1.47 -0.61 -1.89
C LEU A 131 0.05 -0.59 -2.46
N SER A 132 -0.14 -1.40 -3.50
CA SER A 132 -1.45 -1.72 -4.05
C SER A 132 -2.07 -2.92 -3.32
N SER A 133 -2.74 -3.79 -4.03
CA SER A 133 -3.35 -5.03 -3.57
C SER A 133 -3.71 -5.88 -4.79
N VAL A 134 -3.96 -7.17 -4.61
CA VAL A 134 -4.67 -7.95 -5.62
C VAL A 134 -6.03 -7.33 -5.98
N LEU A 135 -6.64 -6.54 -5.07
CA LEU A 135 -7.87 -5.78 -5.32
C LEU A 135 -7.65 -4.53 -6.19
N GLY A 136 -6.44 -4.24 -6.61
CA GLY A 136 -6.14 -3.33 -7.71
C GLY A 136 -6.23 -3.99 -9.10
N LEU A 137 -6.34 -5.33 -9.14
CA LEU A 137 -6.44 -6.13 -10.36
C LEU A 137 -7.79 -6.80 -10.53
N ILE A 138 -8.44 -7.15 -9.42
CA ILE A 138 -9.71 -7.88 -9.39
C ILE A 138 -10.74 -7.15 -8.54
N PRO A 139 -12.05 -7.28 -8.85
CA PRO A 139 -13.10 -6.82 -7.96
C PRO A 139 -13.18 -7.68 -6.71
N ALA A 140 -13.78 -7.14 -5.65
CA ALA A 140 -14.20 -7.90 -4.47
C ALA A 140 -15.58 -7.42 -4.01
N PRO A 141 -16.55 -8.30 -3.86
CA PRO A 141 -17.85 -7.96 -3.31
C PRO A 141 -17.69 -7.32 -1.93
N TYR A 142 -18.53 -6.34 -1.63
CA TYR A 142 -18.52 -5.57 -0.37
C TYR A 142 -17.21 -4.80 -0.09
N SER A 143 -16.35 -4.67 -1.09
CA SER A 143 -15.11 -3.88 -1.03
C SER A 143 -14.99 -2.93 -2.22
N ALA A 144 -16.11 -2.54 -2.85
CA ALA A 144 -16.10 -1.76 -4.08
C ALA A 144 -15.29 -0.46 -3.96
N LEU A 145 -15.50 0.32 -2.90
CA LEU A 145 -14.77 1.57 -2.68
C LEU A 145 -13.27 1.34 -2.43
N TYR A 146 -12.93 0.34 -1.64
CA TYR A 146 -11.52 0.00 -1.41
C TYR A 146 -10.83 -0.49 -2.69
N ALA A 147 -11.47 -1.40 -3.43
CA ALA A 147 -10.96 -1.86 -4.72
C ALA A 147 -10.78 -0.70 -5.71
N SER A 148 -11.72 0.26 -5.75
CA SER A 148 -11.60 1.46 -6.57
C SER A 148 -10.35 2.28 -6.23
N THR A 149 -10.01 2.46 -4.95
CA THR A 149 -8.78 3.15 -4.55
C THR A 149 -7.53 2.42 -5.05
N LYS A 150 -7.54 1.08 -5.00
CA LYS A 150 -6.38 0.29 -5.45
C LYS A 150 -6.24 0.27 -6.96
N HIS A 151 -7.35 0.22 -7.72
CA HIS A 151 -7.33 0.40 -9.18
C HIS A 151 -6.82 1.80 -9.58
N ALA A 152 -7.21 2.84 -8.84
CA ALA A 152 -6.70 4.20 -9.07
C ALA A 152 -5.18 4.27 -8.92
N ILE A 153 -4.62 3.64 -7.87
CA ILE A 153 -3.17 3.59 -7.64
C ILE A 153 -2.44 2.79 -8.73
N GLU A 154 -3.04 1.71 -9.25
CA GLU A 154 -2.47 0.97 -10.38
C GLU A 154 -2.30 1.88 -11.61
N GLY A 155 -3.39 2.52 -12.06
CA GLY A 155 -3.35 3.41 -13.23
C GLY A 155 -2.42 4.61 -13.03
N TYR A 156 -2.47 5.26 -11.85
CA TYR A 156 -1.58 6.35 -11.50
C TYR A 156 -0.10 5.95 -11.57
N SER A 157 0.24 4.82 -10.96
CA SER A 157 1.64 4.38 -10.86
C SER A 157 2.23 4.00 -12.21
N GLU A 158 1.46 3.31 -13.06
CA GLU A 158 1.93 2.94 -14.40
C GLU A 158 2.17 4.16 -15.29
N SER A 159 1.23 5.13 -15.28
CA SER A 159 1.38 6.38 -16.03
C SER A 159 2.61 7.16 -15.54
N LEU A 160 2.72 7.33 -14.24
CA LEU A 160 3.80 8.10 -13.63
C LEU A 160 5.19 7.46 -13.86
N ASP A 161 5.31 6.11 -13.89
CA ASP A 161 6.59 5.44 -14.20
C ASP A 161 7.10 5.84 -15.59
N HIS A 162 6.21 6.01 -16.58
CA HIS A 162 6.59 6.48 -17.91
C HIS A 162 7.07 7.93 -17.90
N GLU A 163 6.42 8.80 -17.15
CA GLU A 163 6.74 10.23 -17.07
C GLU A 163 8.09 10.47 -16.38
N LEU A 164 8.45 9.62 -15.39
CA LEU A 164 9.60 9.84 -14.53
C LEU A 164 10.89 9.12 -14.97
N ARG A 165 10.80 8.17 -15.89
CA ARG A 165 11.99 7.47 -16.43
C ARG A 165 13.06 8.38 -17.02
N PRO A 166 12.72 9.47 -17.74
CA PRO A 166 13.73 10.40 -18.24
C PRO A 166 14.56 11.07 -17.14
N PHE A 167 14.05 11.08 -15.89
CA PHE A 167 14.74 11.65 -14.72
C PHE A 167 15.44 10.57 -13.87
N GLY A 168 15.57 9.33 -14.34
CA GLY A 168 16.18 8.24 -13.59
C GLY A 168 15.34 7.74 -12.40
N ILE A 169 14.04 8.10 -12.36
CA ILE A 169 13.12 7.71 -11.29
C ILE A 169 12.22 6.58 -11.78
N ARG A 170 12.01 5.56 -10.95
CA ARG A 170 11.12 4.46 -11.25
C ARG A 170 9.99 4.36 -10.24
N VAL A 171 8.78 4.13 -10.74
CA VAL A 171 7.58 3.88 -9.92
C VAL A 171 7.16 2.43 -10.13
N VAL A 172 6.99 1.71 -9.02
CA VAL A 172 6.64 0.30 -9.05
C VAL A 172 5.51 0.00 -8.06
N LEU A 173 4.76 -1.05 -8.35
CA LEU A 173 3.64 -1.52 -7.55
C LEU A 173 4.00 -2.82 -6.83
N VAL A 174 3.62 -2.92 -5.57
CA VAL A 174 3.64 -4.17 -4.81
C VAL A 174 2.20 -4.55 -4.50
N GLU A 175 1.82 -5.75 -4.89
CA GLU A 175 0.44 -6.24 -4.88
C GLU A 175 0.30 -7.41 -3.90
N PRO A 176 0.08 -7.15 -2.59
CA PRO A 176 -0.20 -8.22 -1.62
C PRO A 176 -1.61 -8.77 -1.79
N ALA A 177 -1.77 -10.04 -1.40
CA ALA A 177 -3.06 -10.63 -1.07
C ALA A 177 -3.31 -10.47 0.44
N TYR A 178 -4.07 -11.39 1.05
CA TYR A 178 -4.28 -11.38 2.49
C TYR A 178 -2.95 -11.49 3.24
N THR A 179 -2.74 -10.59 4.19
CA THR A 179 -1.52 -10.51 5.01
C THR A 179 -1.92 -10.41 6.47
N ARG A 180 -1.28 -11.19 7.34
CA ARG A 180 -1.53 -11.20 8.79
C ARG A 180 -1.04 -9.92 9.43
N THR A 181 -1.94 -8.96 9.57
CA THR A 181 -1.69 -7.65 10.16
C THR A 181 -2.92 -7.21 10.95
N SER A 182 -2.79 -6.13 11.71
CA SER A 182 -3.93 -5.44 12.36
C SER A 182 -4.83 -4.68 11.36
N PHE A 183 -4.77 -4.99 10.08
CA PHE A 183 -5.58 -4.31 9.06
C PHE A 183 -7.09 -4.51 9.30
N GLU A 184 -7.50 -5.71 9.74
CA GLU A 184 -8.91 -6.00 10.08
C GLU A 184 -9.41 -5.09 11.21
N GLU A 185 -8.60 -4.88 12.24
CA GLU A 185 -8.94 -4.04 13.39
C GLU A 185 -9.13 -2.56 13.00
N ASN A 186 -8.50 -2.15 11.90
CA ASN A 186 -8.54 -0.79 11.37
C ASN A 186 -9.48 -0.63 10.16
N LEU A 187 -10.31 -1.64 9.85
CA LEU A 187 -11.32 -1.53 8.81
C LEU A 187 -12.41 -0.54 9.22
N ALA A 188 -12.66 0.44 8.37
CA ALA A 188 -13.82 1.29 8.51
C ALA A 188 -15.09 0.48 8.23
N ARG A 189 -16.14 0.74 9.01
CA ARG A 189 -17.49 0.24 8.75
C ARG A 189 -18.24 1.30 7.96
N PRO A 190 -19.19 0.91 7.10
CA PRO A 190 -20.07 1.86 6.44
C PRO A 190 -20.82 2.74 7.45
N ASP A 191 -21.01 4.01 7.12
CA ASP A 191 -21.67 4.99 7.97
C ASP A 191 -23.21 5.00 7.83
N ARG A 192 -23.77 4.21 6.90
CA ARG A 192 -25.23 4.07 6.64
C ARG A 192 -25.62 2.61 6.53
N LEU A 193 -25.63 1.90 7.65
CA LEU A 193 -25.95 0.47 7.66
C LEU A 193 -27.40 0.22 7.21
N LEU A 194 -27.57 -0.70 6.25
CA LEU A 194 -28.86 -1.16 5.73
C LEU A 194 -29.08 -2.63 6.14
N ASP A 195 -30.25 -2.93 6.69
CA ASP A 195 -30.57 -4.28 7.21
C ASP A 195 -30.50 -5.35 6.13
N VAL A 196 -30.82 -5.00 4.89
CA VAL A 196 -30.74 -5.91 3.73
C VAL A 196 -29.34 -6.50 3.53
N TYR A 197 -28.28 -5.82 3.99
CA TYR A 197 -26.88 -6.29 3.89
C TYR A 197 -26.34 -6.96 5.15
N ASN A 198 -27.11 -7.06 6.25
CA ASN A 198 -26.64 -7.61 7.52
C ASN A 198 -26.00 -9.00 7.37
N SER A 199 -26.70 -9.93 6.70
CA SER A 199 -26.20 -11.29 6.48
C SER A 199 -24.96 -11.32 5.61
N ALA A 200 -24.95 -10.56 4.51
CA ALA A 200 -23.83 -10.50 3.58
C ALA A 200 -22.58 -9.86 4.25
N ARG A 201 -22.74 -8.76 4.99
CA ARG A 201 -21.64 -8.15 5.74
C ARG A 201 -21.01 -9.12 6.74
N THR A 202 -21.85 -9.84 7.50
CA THR A 202 -21.36 -10.84 8.47
C THR A 202 -20.58 -11.94 7.77
N GLY A 203 -21.13 -12.48 6.66
CA GLY A 203 -20.46 -13.49 5.84
C GLY A 203 -19.09 -13.00 5.31
N MET A 204 -19.07 -11.80 4.72
CA MET A 204 -17.84 -11.21 4.17
C MET A 204 -16.80 -10.90 5.25
N THR A 205 -17.22 -10.42 6.43
CA THR A 205 -16.30 -10.23 7.56
C THR A 205 -15.65 -11.56 7.97
N GLY A 206 -16.42 -12.64 8.00
CA GLY A 206 -15.90 -13.99 8.29
C GLY A 206 -14.92 -14.50 7.23
N ILE A 207 -15.21 -14.26 5.94
CA ILE A 207 -14.30 -14.61 4.84
C ILE A 207 -12.99 -13.82 4.93
N LEU A 208 -13.08 -12.52 5.17
CA LEU A 208 -11.92 -11.65 5.32
C LEU A 208 -11.04 -12.09 6.51
N ARG A 209 -11.65 -12.33 7.68
CA ARG A 209 -10.93 -12.80 8.88
C ARG A 209 -10.18 -14.09 8.61
N LYS A 210 -10.83 -15.11 8.08
CA LYS A 210 -10.18 -16.38 7.69
C LYS A 210 -9.08 -16.16 6.64
N GLY A 211 -9.31 -15.23 5.71
CA GLY A 211 -8.32 -14.85 4.70
C GLY A 211 -7.06 -14.25 5.33
N ILE A 212 -7.22 -13.36 6.31
CA ILE A 212 -6.11 -12.72 7.04
C ILE A 212 -5.39 -13.73 7.94
N GLU A 213 -6.12 -14.54 8.69
CA GLU A 213 -5.56 -15.60 9.55
C GLU A 213 -4.69 -16.60 8.76
N GLY A 214 -5.17 -17.02 7.59
CA GLY A 214 -4.44 -17.88 6.66
C GLY A 214 -3.52 -17.15 5.68
N GLY A 215 -3.38 -15.84 5.82
CA GLY A 215 -2.61 -14.98 4.93
C GLY A 215 -1.10 -15.08 5.11
N ASP A 216 -0.37 -14.42 4.21
CA ASP A 216 1.08 -14.33 4.28
C ASP A 216 1.52 -13.49 5.51
N ALA A 217 2.71 -13.78 6.05
CA ALA A 217 3.32 -12.93 7.06
C ALA A 217 3.72 -11.57 6.44
N PRO A 218 3.71 -10.45 7.21
CA PRO A 218 4.12 -9.13 6.72
C PRO A 218 5.51 -9.11 6.08
N GLU A 219 6.40 -9.98 6.53
CA GLU A 219 7.76 -10.14 6.01
C GLU A 219 7.79 -10.60 4.55
N VAL A 220 6.79 -11.34 4.08
CA VAL A 220 6.66 -11.74 2.66
C VAL A 220 6.48 -10.51 1.78
N VAL A 221 5.66 -9.56 2.23
CA VAL A 221 5.46 -8.29 1.52
C VAL A 221 6.70 -7.41 1.65
N ALA A 222 7.30 -7.32 2.83
CA ALA A 222 8.53 -6.56 3.07
C ALA A 222 9.69 -7.04 2.17
N ASN A 223 9.87 -8.35 2.01
CA ASN A 223 10.88 -8.92 1.09
C ASN A 223 10.59 -8.53 -0.37
N THR A 224 9.31 -8.51 -0.77
CA THR A 224 8.93 -8.07 -2.11
C THR A 224 9.19 -6.57 -2.31
N VAL A 225 8.96 -5.73 -1.28
CA VAL A 225 9.32 -4.30 -1.31
C VAL A 225 10.83 -4.13 -1.44
N LEU A 226 11.63 -4.88 -0.67
CA LEU A 226 13.09 -4.82 -0.76
C LEU A 226 13.58 -5.23 -2.17
N GLU A 227 13.06 -6.32 -2.74
CA GLU A 227 13.33 -6.72 -4.12
C GLU A 227 13.01 -5.59 -5.10
N ALA A 228 11.82 -5.00 -5.00
CA ALA A 228 11.38 -3.90 -5.87
C ALA A 228 12.23 -2.62 -5.69
N ALA A 229 12.67 -2.34 -4.46
CA ALA A 229 13.48 -1.18 -4.13
C ALA A 229 14.91 -1.29 -4.66
N THR A 230 15.51 -2.49 -4.65
CA THR A 230 16.93 -2.71 -4.96
C THR A 230 17.19 -3.25 -6.36
N ALA A 231 16.15 -3.66 -7.10
CA ALA A 231 16.32 -4.18 -8.47
C ALA A 231 16.92 -3.09 -9.39
N SER A 232 18.00 -3.41 -10.10
CA SER A 232 18.63 -2.53 -11.08
C SER A 232 17.72 -2.25 -12.29
N ALA A 233 16.96 -3.26 -12.75
CA ALA A 233 15.94 -3.16 -13.78
C ALA A 233 14.58 -3.59 -13.20
N PRO A 234 13.89 -2.71 -12.45
CA PRO A 234 12.67 -3.10 -11.75
C PRO A 234 11.52 -3.39 -12.72
N ARG A 235 10.76 -4.43 -12.41
CA ARG A 235 9.45 -4.68 -13.01
C ARG A 235 8.46 -3.59 -12.56
N ARG A 236 7.41 -3.39 -13.29
CA ARG A 236 6.35 -2.43 -12.89
C ARG A 236 5.51 -2.96 -11.73
N ARG A 237 5.26 -4.28 -11.70
CA ARG A 237 4.40 -4.95 -10.72
C ARG A 237 5.11 -6.12 -10.05
N TYR A 238 4.87 -6.26 -8.77
CA TYR A 238 5.41 -7.32 -7.92
C TYR A 238 4.28 -7.92 -7.08
N ALA A 239 3.77 -9.08 -7.50
CA ALA A 239 2.80 -9.84 -6.72
C ALA A 239 3.48 -10.43 -5.47
N ALA A 240 3.08 -9.98 -4.28
CA ALA A 240 3.69 -10.38 -3.02
C ALA A 240 3.02 -11.66 -2.47
N GLY A 241 3.78 -12.74 -2.40
CA GLY A 241 3.33 -14.03 -1.91
C GLY A 241 2.72 -14.94 -2.98
N LYS A 242 2.47 -16.20 -2.59
CA LYS A 242 1.99 -17.24 -3.51
C LYS A 242 0.57 -16.93 -4.01
N LYS A 243 -0.32 -16.51 -3.11
CA LYS A 243 -1.71 -16.22 -3.44
C LYS A 243 -1.83 -15.03 -4.38
N ALA A 244 -1.05 -13.98 -4.16
CA ALA A 244 -1.04 -12.81 -5.04
C ALA A 244 -0.58 -13.17 -6.45
N ARG A 245 0.49 -13.97 -6.60
CA ARG A 245 0.94 -14.48 -7.90
C ARG A 245 -0.12 -15.31 -8.62
N GLN A 246 -0.82 -16.16 -7.88
CA GLN A 246 -1.91 -16.96 -8.43
C GLN A 246 -3.05 -16.09 -8.94
N VAL A 247 -3.50 -15.10 -8.15
CA VAL A 247 -4.59 -14.18 -8.55
C VAL A 247 -4.19 -13.37 -9.79
N SER A 248 -2.99 -12.81 -9.82
CA SER A 248 -2.48 -12.06 -10.96
C SER A 248 -2.44 -12.91 -12.25
N PHE A 249 -1.98 -14.15 -12.14
CA PHE A 249 -1.98 -15.10 -13.26
C PHE A 249 -3.40 -15.43 -13.72
N LEU A 250 -4.29 -15.81 -12.81
CA LEU A 250 -5.67 -16.17 -13.14
C LEU A 250 -6.42 -15.01 -13.82
N ARG A 251 -6.26 -13.77 -13.28
CA ARG A 251 -6.90 -12.58 -13.87
C ARG A 251 -6.47 -12.33 -15.30
N ARG A 252 -5.23 -12.66 -15.64
CA ARG A 252 -4.67 -12.43 -16.97
C ARG A 252 -5.08 -13.48 -18.01
N PHE A 253 -5.24 -14.73 -17.59
CA PHE A 253 -5.35 -15.86 -18.54
C PHE A 253 -6.67 -16.60 -18.49
N VAL A 254 -7.47 -16.45 -17.41
CA VAL A 254 -8.77 -17.11 -17.30
C VAL A 254 -9.85 -16.24 -17.96
N PRO A 255 -10.75 -16.82 -18.77
CA PRO A 255 -11.89 -16.08 -19.34
C PRO A 255 -12.72 -15.41 -18.26
N GLU A 256 -13.22 -14.20 -18.55
CA GLU A 256 -13.93 -13.36 -17.58
C GLU A 256 -15.11 -14.07 -16.92
N SER A 257 -15.92 -14.79 -17.69
CA SER A 257 -17.08 -15.53 -17.17
C SER A 257 -16.72 -16.62 -16.18
N ALA A 258 -15.60 -17.34 -16.42
CA ALA A 258 -15.12 -18.38 -15.50
C ALA A 258 -14.50 -17.74 -14.23
N PHE A 259 -13.82 -16.61 -14.40
CA PHE A 259 -13.29 -15.84 -13.28
C PHE A 259 -14.40 -15.30 -12.38
N ASP A 260 -15.47 -14.71 -12.97
CA ASP A 260 -16.63 -14.20 -12.24
C ASP A 260 -17.33 -15.30 -11.44
N LYS A 261 -17.61 -16.45 -12.05
CA LYS A 261 -18.20 -17.61 -11.36
C LYS A 261 -17.34 -18.05 -10.17
N SER A 262 -16.03 -18.12 -10.34
CA SER A 262 -15.10 -18.48 -9.28
C SER A 262 -15.12 -17.46 -8.15
N LEU A 263 -15.09 -16.17 -8.48
CA LEU A 263 -15.15 -15.08 -7.52
C LEU A 263 -16.43 -15.12 -6.69
N ARG A 264 -17.60 -15.26 -7.34
CA ARG A 264 -18.89 -15.37 -6.66
C ARG A 264 -18.93 -16.56 -5.72
N LYS A 265 -18.50 -17.75 -6.18
CA LYS A 265 -18.42 -18.96 -5.36
C LYS A 265 -17.52 -18.78 -4.13
N GLN A 266 -16.34 -18.18 -4.30
CA GLN A 266 -15.39 -17.95 -3.20
C GLN A 266 -15.94 -16.96 -2.14
N ASN A 267 -16.83 -16.07 -2.54
CA ASN A 267 -17.44 -15.07 -1.67
C ASN A 267 -18.85 -15.45 -1.20
N GLY A 268 -19.28 -16.71 -1.42
CA GLY A 268 -20.59 -17.20 -0.97
C GLY A 268 -21.77 -16.52 -1.65
N LEU A 269 -21.57 -15.95 -2.84
CA LEU A 269 -22.62 -15.31 -3.63
C LEU A 269 -23.27 -16.30 -4.59
N PRO A 270 -24.58 -16.13 -4.93
CA PRO A 270 -25.25 -16.93 -5.95
C PRO A 270 -24.47 -16.90 -7.27
N VAL A 271 -24.32 -18.05 -7.93
CA VAL A 271 -23.59 -18.20 -9.21
C VAL A 271 -24.55 -18.21 -10.38
#